data_24966c9102e4140c6ed296a13a5e4b5f
#
_entry.id   24966c9102e4140c6ed296a13a5e4b5f
#
_cell.length_a   1.000
_cell.length_b   1.000
_cell.length_c   1.000
_cell.angle_alpha   90.00
_cell.angle_beta   90.00
_cell.angle_gamma   90.00
#
_symmetry.space_group_name_H-M   'P 1'
#
loop_
_entity.id
_entity.type
_entity.pdbx_description
1 polymer ?
#
loop_
_entity_poly.entity_id
_entity_poly.type
_entity_poly.pdbx_seq_one_letter_code
_entity_poly.pdbx_strand_id
1 'polypeptide(L)'
;MLGAGSWGTALATVLARNGREVRLWARRPDLAERINLTHQNSDYLPEVDLPNGLTATADLAYALKGAEAVLMVTPSATLRPMCQAIAAHLPVGIPIALACKGVERGTGYLLSEVVSEELPGHPVGAVSGPTFARETALDHPTAATVAFPFAYQDRLTPESSPAVRLTMSLSGGGFRPYVSDDLVGVEVGGAVKNVIAIACGMMSGAGFAENTRAAFITRGTDEMKLLAQTLGGKRETVTGLSGAGDLTLTCSSTTSRNMSLGYQLGQGVARPSCFEGRPVVVEGEVNAASVTDLAHRLGVSMPICETVNAVLHKGADLREAFTALWSRPIEAEPYALDLSIDHPSPDLPLQFGAV
;
A
#
# COMPACT_ATOMS: atom_id res chain seq x y z
N MET A 1 -16.19 -7.63 -3.35
CA MET A 1 -14.90 -7.01 -3.75
C MET A 1 -15.18 -5.73 -4.52
N LEU A 2 -14.74 -4.59 -4.02
CA LEU A 2 -14.93 -3.30 -4.69
C LEU A 2 -13.64 -2.83 -5.34
N GLY A 3 -13.57 -2.93 -6.67
CA GLY A 3 -12.43 -2.56 -7.51
C GLY A 3 -11.86 -3.74 -8.30
N ALA A 4 -12.07 -3.72 -9.61
CA ALA A 4 -11.61 -4.75 -10.56
C ALA A 4 -10.25 -4.39 -11.21
N GLY A 5 -9.37 -3.72 -10.45
CA GLY A 5 -7.96 -3.58 -10.82
C GLY A 5 -7.18 -4.88 -10.63
N SER A 6 -5.87 -4.87 -10.93
CA SER A 6 -5.04 -6.08 -10.80
C SER A 6 -5.13 -6.71 -9.41
N TRP A 7 -4.98 -5.92 -8.35
CA TRP A 7 -4.98 -6.43 -6.98
C TRP A 7 -6.36 -6.92 -6.52
N GLY A 8 -7.44 -6.17 -6.83
CA GLY A 8 -8.80 -6.60 -6.51
C GLY A 8 -9.19 -7.88 -7.23
N THR A 9 -8.80 -8.03 -8.49
CA THR A 9 -9.02 -9.28 -9.26
C THR A 9 -8.23 -10.44 -8.67
N ALA A 10 -6.98 -10.22 -8.25
CA ALA A 10 -6.16 -11.27 -7.63
C ALA A 10 -6.76 -11.77 -6.29
N LEU A 11 -7.15 -10.85 -5.40
CA LEU A 11 -7.81 -11.24 -4.13
C LEU A 11 -9.16 -11.91 -4.37
N ALA A 12 -9.93 -11.44 -5.35
CA ALA A 12 -11.19 -12.08 -5.74
C ALA A 12 -10.96 -13.52 -6.24
N THR A 13 -9.89 -13.73 -7.00
CA THR A 13 -9.46 -15.05 -7.47
C THR A 13 -9.10 -15.99 -6.32
N VAL A 14 -8.33 -15.50 -5.33
CA VAL A 14 -7.98 -16.27 -4.11
C VAL A 14 -9.25 -16.71 -3.37
N LEU A 15 -10.17 -15.78 -3.09
CA LEU A 15 -11.41 -16.09 -2.39
C LEU A 15 -12.28 -17.10 -3.16
N ALA A 16 -12.41 -16.92 -4.47
CA ALA A 16 -13.23 -17.82 -5.29
C ALA A 16 -12.61 -19.23 -5.41
N ARG A 17 -11.28 -19.36 -5.48
CA ARG A 17 -10.58 -20.66 -5.40
C ARG A 17 -10.80 -21.36 -4.08
N ASN A 18 -10.92 -20.60 -3.00
CA ASN A 18 -11.23 -21.13 -1.65
C ASN A 18 -12.73 -21.43 -1.46
N GLY A 19 -13.51 -21.46 -2.53
CA GLY A 19 -14.94 -21.82 -2.52
C GLY A 19 -15.85 -20.71 -1.99
N ARG A 20 -15.39 -19.45 -1.98
CA ARG A 20 -16.24 -18.32 -1.61
C ARG A 20 -16.96 -17.77 -2.84
N GLU A 21 -18.24 -17.39 -2.68
CA GLU A 21 -18.95 -16.62 -3.69
C GLU A 21 -18.41 -15.19 -3.69
N VAL A 22 -17.91 -14.72 -4.83
CA VAL A 22 -17.28 -13.40 -4.96
C VAL A 22 -17.96 -12.56 -6.02
N ARG A 23 -18.48 -11.39 -5.62
CA ARG A 23 -18.94 -10.37 -6.55
C ARG A 23 -17.87 -9.29 -6.67
N LEU A 24 -17.32 -9.17 -7.88
CA LEU A 24 -16.27 -8.21 -8.21
C LEU A 24 -16.91 -6.98 -8.86
N TRP A 25 -16.97 -5.88 -8.14
CA TRP A 25 -17.47 -4.63 -8.72
C TRP A 25 -16.42 -3.96 -9.59
N ALA A 26 -16.80 -3.67 -10.83
CA ALA A 26 -16.03 -2.91 -11.81
C ALA A 26 -16.77 -1.63 -12.17
N ARG A 27 -16.09 -0.47 -12.14
CA ARG A 27 -16.67 0.83 -12.51
C ARG A 27 -17.19 0.85 -13.96
N ARG A 28 -16.56 0.09 -14.86
CA ARG A 28 -16.92 0.01 -16.28
C ARG A 28 -17.82 -1.21 -16.52
N PRO A 29 -19.05 -1.02 -17.03
CA PRO A 29 -19.95 -2.13 -17.35
C PRO A 29 -19.36 -3.09 -18.41
N ASP A 30 -18.71 -2.56 -19.45
CA ASP A 30 -18.06 -3.36 -20.49
C ASP A 30 -16.99 -4.30 -19.95
N LEU A 31 -16.24 -3.86 -18.92
CA LEU A 31 -15.26 -4.70 -18.25
C LEU A 31 -15.93 -5.84 -17.48
N ALA A 32 -17.01 -5.55 -16.74
CA ALA A 32 -17.75 -6.56 -15.99
C ALA A 32 -18.34 -7.63 -16.92
N GLU A 33 -18.94 -7.22 -18.04
CA GLU A 33 -19.47 -8.13 -19.07
C GLU A 33 -18.38 -9.02 -19.65
N ARG A 34 -17.23 -8.43 -20.04
CA ARG A 34 -16.10 -9.22 -20.56
C ARG A 34 -15.59 -10.24 -19.56
N ILE A 35 -15.41 -9.83 -18.30
CA ILE A 35 -14.96 -10.76 -17.24
C ILE A 35 -15.92 -11.94 -17.12
N ASN A 36 -17.23 -11.70 -17.10
CA ASN A 36 -18.22 -12.77 -16.99
C ASN A 36 -18.25 -13.67 -18.24
N LEU A 37 -18.01 -13.12 -19.42
CA LEU A 37 -18.04 -13.87 -20.69
C LEU A 37 -16.77 -14.71 -20.91
N THR A 38 -15.61 -14.13 -20.57
CA THR A 38 -14.30 -14.74 -20.89
C THR A 38 -13.62 -15.41 -19.71
N HIS A 39 -14.12 -15.20 -18.49
CA HIS A 39 -13.45 -15.57 -17.24
C HIS A 39 -11.99 -15.04 -17.17
N GLN A 40 -11.75 -13.86 -17.71
CA GLN A 40 -10.45 -13.19 -17.69
C GLN A 40 -10.62 -11.68 -17.50
N ASN A 41 -9.68 -11.06 -16.79
CA ASN A 41 -9.55 -9.60 -16.70
C ASN A 41 -8.31 -9.15 -17.49
N SER A 42 -8.40 -9.20 -18.81
CA SER A 42 -7.27 -8.93 -19.72
C SER A 42 -6.73 -7.51 -19.65
N ASP A 43 -7.54 -6.53 -19.17
CA ASP A 43 -7.09 -5.14 -19.03
C ASP A 43 -6.11 -4.96 -17.85
N TYR A 44 -6.29 -5.72 -16.75
CA TYR A 44 -5.57 -5.52 -15.50
C TYR A 44 -4.79 -6.73 -15.01
N LEU A 45 -5.17 -7.93 -15.42
CA LEU A 45 -4.56 -9.18 -15.00
C LEU A 45 -4.57 -10.19 -16.16
N PRO A 46 -3.87 -9.89 -17.27
CA PRO A 46 -3.83 -10.77 -18.43
C PRO A 46 -3.26 -12.15 -18.07
N GLU A 47 -3.60 -13.16 -18.84
CA GLU A 47 -3.10 -14.54 -18.71
C GLU A 47 -3.51 -15.27 -17.43
N VAL A 48 -4.49 -14.76 -16.69
CA VAL A 48 -5.04 -15.42 -15.50
C VAL A 48 -6.49 -15.79 -15.74
N ASP A 49 -6.78 -17.09 -15.66
CA ASP A 49 -8.15 -17.61 -15.70
C ASP A 49 -8.81 -17.42 -14.32
N LEU A 50 -10.00 -16.83 -14.34
CA LEU A 50 -10.76 -16.54 -13.13
C LEU A 50 -11.69 -17.71 -12.79
N PRO A 51 -11.80 -18.13 -11.51
CA PRO A 51 -12.66 -19.22 -11.09
C PRO A 51 -14.16 -18.94 -11.33
N ASN A 52 -14.94 -19.99 -11.57
CA ASN A 52 -16.40 -19.89 -11.80
C ASN A 52 -17.19 -19.27 -10.61
N GLY A 53 -16.66 -19.31 -9.40
CA GLY A 53 -17.26 -18.66 -8.21
C GLY A 53 -17.13 -17.14 -8.17
N LEU A 54 -16.51 -16.52 -9.21
CA LEU A 54 -16.36 -15.08 -9.33
C LEU A 54 -17.31 -14.55 -10.39
N THR A 55 -18.15 -13.57 -9.99
CA THR A 55 -19.04 -12.84 -10.91
C THR A 55 -18.71 -11.37 -10.86
N ALA A 56 -18.55 -10.73 -12.02
CA ALA A 56 -18.29 -9.30 -12.11
C ALA A 56 -19.59 -8.50 -12.33
N THR A 57 -19.65 -7.27 -11.81
CA THR A 57 -20.82 -6.38 -11.98
C THR A 57 -20.39 -4.92 -11.90
N ALA A 58 -21.14 -4.06 -12.58
CA ALA A 58 -21.01 -2.61 -12.42
C ALA A 58 -22.08 -2.01 -11.47
N ASP A 59 -23.03 -2.82 -11.01
CA ASP A 59 -24.05 -2.44 -10.06
C ASP A 59 -23.56 -2.62 -8.62
N LEU A 60 -23.43 -1.51 -7.87
CA LEU A 60 -23.01 -1.51 -6.47
C LEU A 60 -24.04 -2.19 -5.55
N ALA A 61 -25.32 -1.99 -5.79
CA ALA A 61 -26.37 -2.59 -4.98
C ALA A 61 -26.35 -4.12 -5.11
N TYR A 62 -26.21 -4.62 -6.33
CA TYR A 62 -26.04 -6.06 -6.58
C TYR A 62 -24.75 -6.62 -5.98
N ALA A 63 -23.63 -5.90 -6.13
CA ALA A 63 -22.36 -6.33 -5.55
C ALA A 63 -22.41 -6.52 -4.02
N LEU A 64 -23.21 -5.69 -3.34
CA LEU A 64 -23.29 -5.64 -1.88
C LEU A 64 -24.46 -6.46 -1.30
N LYS A 65 -25.42 -6.86 -2.11
CA LYS A 65 -26.63 -7.58 -1.66
C LYS A 65 -26.24 -8.89 -0.95
N GLY A 66 -26.53 -8.97 0.36
CA GLY A 66 -26.21 -10.14 1.18
C GLY A 66 -24.71 -10.40 1.37
N ALA A 67 -23.86 -9.39 1.20
CA ALA A 67 -22.44 -9.54 1.46
C ALA A 67 -22.18 -9.78 2.95
N GLU A 68 -21.26 -10.68 3.27
CA GLU A 68 -20.81 -10.99 4.63
C GLU A 68 -19.55 -10.21 5.01
N ALA A 69 -18.81 -9.74 4.01
CA ALA A 69 -17.65 -8.87 4.14
C ALA A 69 -17.41 -8.07 2.87
N VAL A 70 -16.81 -6.90 2.98
CA VAL A 70 -16.39 -6.07 1.84
C VAL A 70 -14.89 -5.87 1.86
N LEU A 71 -14.22 -6.14 0.73
CA LEU A 71 -12.83 -5.75 0.49
C LEU A 71 -12.82 -4.55 -0.45
N MET A 72 -12.24 -3.42 -0.01
CA MET A 72 -12.11 -2.20 -0.78
C MET A 72 -10.72 -2.12 -1.41
N VAL A 73 -10.67 -2.16 -2.73
CA VAL A 73 -9.43 -2.22 -3.52
C VAL A 73 -9.43 -1.12 -4.60
N THR A 74 -10.17 -0.06 -4.36
CA THR A 74 -10.16 1.14 -5.21
C THR A 74 -8.95 2.01 -4.86
N PRO A 75 -8.50 2.91 -5.75
CA PRO A 75 -7.45 3.86 -5.41
C PRO A 75 -7.79 4.66 -4.15
N SER A 76 -6.80 4.90 -3.28
CA SER A 76 -7.01 5.60 -1.99
C SER A 76 -7.69 6.96 -2.14
N ALA A 77 -7.36 7.72 -3.18
CA ALA A 77 -7.98 9.02 -3.46
C ALA A 77 -9.49 8.95 -3.75
N THR A 78 -10.03 7.77 -4.03
CA THR A 78 -11.47 7.56 -4.30
C THR A 78 -12.20 6.88 -3.13
N LEU A 79 -11.53 6.66 -2.00
CA LEU A 79 -12.09 5.89 -0.90
C LEU A 79 -13.31 6.56 -0.29
N ARG A 80 -13.21 7.82 0.11
CA ARG A 80 -14.33 8.58 0.73
C ARG A 80 -15.57 8.64 -0.17
N PRO A 81 -15.47 9.07 -1.44
CA PRO A 81 -16.63 8.99 -2.35
C PRO A 81 -17.19 7.58 -2.52
N MET A 82 -16.34 6.55 -2.48
CA MET A 82 -16.81 5.16 -2.55
C MET A 82 -17.57 4.76 -1.29
N CYS A 83 -17.10 5.12 -0.10
CA CYS A 83 -17.83 4.89 1.15
C CYS A 83 -19.22 5.53 1.11
N GLN A 84 -19.31 6.78 0.67
CA GLN A 84 -20.60 7.49 0.51
C GLN A 84 -21.52 6.79 -0.49
N ALA A 85 -20.97 6.31 -1.61
CA ALA A 85 -21.76 5.62 -2.63
C ALA A 85 -22.32 4.26 -2.15
N ILE A 86 -21.62 3.55 -1.27
CA ILE A 86 -22.05 2.23 -0.79
C ILE A 86 -22.90 2.27 0.47
N ALA A 87 -22.92 3.37 1.20
CA ALA A 87 -23.55 3.48 2.52
C ALA A 87 -25.02 2.98 2.55
N ALA A 88 -25.82 3.32 1.52
CA ALA A 88 -27.21 2.92 1.44
C ALA A 88 -27.43 1.42 1.06
N HIS A 89 -26.40 0.74 0.60
CA HIS A 89 -26.47 -0.64 0.09
C HIS A 89 -25.78 -1.65 1.00
N LEU A 90 -25.04 -1.17 2.01
CA LEU A 90 -24.19 -2.02 2.85
C LEU A 90 -25.05 -2.76 3.89
N PRO A 91 -24.97 -4.10 4.00
CA PRO A 91 -25.58 -4.81 5.11
C PRO A 91 -25.00 -4.35 6.46
N VAL A 92 -25.85 -4.22 7.46
CA VAL A 92 -25.49 -3.67 8.77
C VAL A 92 -24.39 -4.51 9.45
N GLY A 93 -23.36 -3.84 9.97
CA GLY A 93 -22.35 -4.45 10.84
C GLY A 93 -21.36 -5.41 10.16
N ILE A 94 -21.38 -5.54 8.84
CA ILE A 94 -20.40 -6.40 8.17
C ILE A 94 -18.98 -5.80 8.21
N PRO A 95 -17.93 -6.62 8.27
CA PRO A 95 -16.56 -6.13 8.24
C PRO A 95 -16.18 -5.56 6.87
N ILE A 96 -15.41 -4.47 6.90
CA ILE A 96 -14.83 -3.83 5.74
C ILE A 96 -13.31 -3.92 5.83
N ALA A 97 -12.67 -4.57 4.88
CA ALA A 97 -11.21 -4.69 4.81
C ALA A 97 -10.65 -3.82 3.67
N LEU A 98 -9.71 -2.96 4.01
CA LEU A 98 -8.99 -2.12 3.07
C LEU A 98 -7.82 -2.90 2.47
N ALA A 99 -7.73 -2.95 1.16
CA ALA A 99 -6.57 -3.45 0.44
C ALA A 99 -5.93 -2.35 -0.45
N CYS A 100 -6.42 -1.12 -0.35
CA CYS A 100 -5.77 0.10 -0.81
C CYS A 100 -4.82 0.63 0.27
N LYS A 101 -3.84 1.45 -0.14
CA LYS A 101 -2.74 1.89 0.73
C LYS A 101 -2.56 3.40 0.59
N GLY A 102 -2.48 4.10 1.72
CA GLY A 102 -2.25 5.54 1.70
C GLY A 102 -2.75 6.26 2.94
N VAL A 103 -2.62 7.58 2.89
CA VAL A 103 -3.13 8.55 3.85
C VAL A 103 -4.00 9.53 3.07
N GLU A 104 -5.18 9.86 3.58
CA GLU A 104 -6.08 10.80 2.90
C GLU A 104 -5.46 12.19 2.85
N ARG A 105 -5.45 12.78 1.66
CA ARG A 105 -4.93 14.12 1.46
C ARG A 105 -5.85 15.17 2.10
N GLY A 106 -5.28 16.16 2.75
CA GLY A 106 -6.01 17.25 3.43
C GLY A 106 -6.32 16.94 4.89
N THR A 107 -7.05 15.88 5.19
CA THR A 107 -7.34 15.46 6.57
C THR A 107 -6.10 14.85 7.24
N GLY A 108 -5.32 14.04 6.49
CA GLY A 108 -4.23 13.21 6.99
C GLY A 108 -4.74 12.00 7.78
N TYR A 109 -5.96 11.62 7.59
CA TYR A 109 -6.53 10.42 8.16
C TYR A 109 -5.91 9.17 7.55
N LEU A 110 -5.71 8.15 8.36
CA LEU A 110 -5.54 6.79 7.87
C LEU A 110 -6.82 6.37 7.14
N LEU A 111 -6.71 5.47 6.18
CA LEU A 111 -7.87 5.08 5.39
C LEU A 111 -8.97 4.39 6.21
N SER A 112 -8.58 3.70 7.29
CA SER A 112 -9.53 3.12 8.24
C SER A 112 -10.33 4.18 9.01
N GLU A 113 -9.72 5.33 9.33
CA GLU A 113 -10.42 6.45 9.96
C GLU A 113 -11.46 7.06 8.99
N VAL A 114 -11.10 7.18 7.71
CA VAL A 114 -12.05 7.62 6.66
C VAL A 114 -13.26 6.69 6.57
N VAL A 115 -13.03 5.37 6.57
CA VAL A 115 -14.13 4.39 6.52
C VAL A 115 -14.96 4.45 7.79
N SER A 116 -14.34 4.57 8.96
CA SER A 116 -15.05 4.66 10.25
C SER A 116 -15.92 5.91 10.36
N GLU A 117 -15.48 7.02 9.77
CA GLU A 117 -16.25 8.27 9.71
C GLU A 117 -17.46 8.16 8.77
N GLU A 118 -17.27 7.63 7.56
CA GLU A 118 -18.30 7.57 6.52
C GLU A 118 -19.27 6.38 6.71
N LEU A 119 -18.83 5.30 7.33
CA LEU A 119 -19.57 4.05 7.51
C LEU A 119 -19.54 3.59 8.97
N PRO A 120 -20.12 4.37 9.89
CA PRO A 120 -20.08 4.04 11.32
C PRO A 120 -20.80 2.72 11.62
N GLY A 121 -20.28 1.98 12.61
CA GLY A 121 -20.86 0.69 13.03
C GLY A 121 -20.38 -0.53 12.25
N HIS A 122 -19.44 -0.37 11.34
CA HIS A 122 -18.78 -1.46 10.63
C HIS A 122 -17.38 -1.73 11.22
N PRO A 123 -17.00 -2.99 11.50
CA PRO A 123 -15.62 -3.32 11.80
C PRO A 123 -14.73 -3.00 10.60
N VAL A 124 -13.67 -2.20 10.81
CA VAL A 124 -12.75 -1.80 9.74
C VAL A 124 -11.41 -2.46 9.97
N GLY A 125 -10.83 -3.00 8.90
CA GLY A 125 -9.52 -3.63 8.90
C GLY A 125 -8.77 -3.43 7.60
N ALA A 126 -7.62 -4.07 7.48
CA ALA A 126 -6.78 -3.98 6.28
C ALA A 126 -6.14 -5.32 5.91
N VAL A 127 -5.85 -5.48 4.61
CA VAL A 127 -5.04 -6.57 4.05
C VAL A 127 -3.83 -5.95 3.38
N SER A 128 -2.63 -6.25 3.87
CA SER A 128 -1.38 -5.70 3.35
C SER A 128 -0.23 -6.70 3.47
N GLY A 129 0.76 -6.62 2.58
CA GLY A 129 1.91 -7.50 2.58
C GLY A 129 2.63 -7.53 1.23
N PRO A 130 3.71 -8.32 1.10
CA PRO A 130 4.50 -8.47 -0.12
C PRO A 130 3.71 -9.28 -1.17
N THR A 131 2.85 -8.61 -1.93
CA THR A 131 1.87 -9.26 -2.79
C THR A 131 1.83 -8.60 -4.17
N PHE A 132 2.56 -9.14 -5.15
CA PHE A 132 2.30 -8.78 -6.53
C PHE A 132 1.05 -9.51 -7.03
N ALA A 133 0.13 -8.75 -7.61
CA ALA A 133 -1.19 -9.25 -8.01
C ALA A 133 -1.11 -10.46 -8.95
N ARG A 134 -0.20 -10.43 -9.94
CA ARG A 134 -0.04 -11.53 -10.90
C ARG A 134 0.43 -12.82 -10.21
N GLU A 135 1.43 -12.73 -9.35
CA GLU A 135 1.96 -13.89 -8.63
C GLU A 135 0.91 -14.50 -7.69
N THR A 136 0.19 -13.64 -6.95
CA THR A 136 -0.93 -14.06 -6.09
C THR A 136 -2.03 -14.76 -6.90
N ALA A 137 -2.41 -14.20 -8.03
CA ALA A 137 -3.44 -14.77 -8.89
C ALA A 137 -3.02 -16.08 -9.57
N LEU A 138 -1.73 -16.27 -9.81
CA LEU A 138 -1.14 -17.52 -10.32
C LEU A 138 -0.88 -18.56 -9.22
N ASP A 139 -1.32 -18.28 -7.99
CA ASP A 139 -1.19 -19.17 -6.82
C ASP A 139 0.26 -19.43 -6.38
N HIS A 140 1.16 -18.49 -6.66
CA HIS A 140 2.52 -18.56 -6.12
C HIS A 140 2.49 -18.35 -4.60
N PRO A 141 3.38 -19.01 -3.83
CA PRO A 141 3.47 -18.82 -2.39
C PRO A 141 3.59 -17.34 -2.01
N THR A 142 2.55 -16.83 -1.37
CA THR A 142 2.40 -15.41 -1.04
C THR A 142 1.88 -15.29 0.39
N ALA A 143 2.44 -14.36 1.15
CA ALA A 143 2.00 -14.08 2.52
C ALA A 143 1.51 -12.63 2.66
N ALA A 144 0.47 -12.43 3.47
CA ALA A 144 -0.07 -11.10 3.78
C ALA A 144 -0.50 -11.02 5.24
N THR A 145 -0.71 -9.80 5.73
CA THR A 145 -1.31 -9.54 7.06
C THR A 145 -2.75 -9.11 6.87
N VAL A 146 -3.65 -9.71 7.66
CA VAL A 146 -5.04 -9.28 7.83
C VAL A 146 -5.15 -8.67 9.21
N ALA A 147 -5.38 -7.36 9.28
CA ALA A 147 -5.44 -6.62 10.54
C ALA A 147 -6.83 -6.06 10.79
N PHE A 148 -7.35 -6.28 11.99
CA PHE A 148 -8.52 -5.60 12.54
C PHE A 148 -8.25 -5.33 14.03
N PRO A 149 -8.71 -4.21 14.60
CA PRO A 149 -8.67 -4.01 16.04
C PRO A 149 -9.44 -5.13 16.74
N PHE A 150 -8.83 -5.72 17.79
CA PHE A 150 -9.46 -6.78 18.57
C PHE A 150 -10.24 -6.20 19.74
N ALA A 151 -11.54 -6.43 19.75
CA ALA A 151 -12.34 -6.23 20.95
C ALA A 151 -12.01 -7.32 22.02
N TYR A 152 -12.47 -7.11 23.24
CA TYR A 152 -12.27 -8.09 24.31
C TYR A 152 -12.85 -9.47 23.94
N GLN A 153 -14.03 -9.49 23.32
CA GLN A 153 -14.68 -10.74 22.88
C GLN A 153 -13.86 -11.49 21.82
N ASP A 154 -13.18 -10.76 20.92
CA ASP A 154 -12.32 -11.37 19.89
C ASP A 154 -11.10 -12.10 20.48
N ARG A 155 -10.68 -11.72 21.70
CA ARG A 155 -9.61 -12.42 22.43
C ARG A 155 -10.10 -13.69 23.12
N LEU A 156 -11.39 -13.74 23.49
CA LEU A 156 -12.00 -14.91 24.11
C LEU A 156 -12.41 -15.97 23.09
N THR A 157 -12.88 -15.54 21.92
CA THR A 157 -13.35 -16.39 20.82
C THR A 157 -12.75 -15.89 19.50
N PRO A 158 -11.43 -16.10 19.27
CA PRO A 158 -10.72 -15.52 18.12
C PRO A 158 -11.34 -15.90 16.76
N GLU A 159 -11.90 -17.10 16.64
CA GLU A 159 -12.54 -17.59 15.42
C GLU A 159 -13.77 -16.79 15.00
N SER A 160 -14.39 -16.05 15.91
CA SER A 160 -15.52 -15.17 15.60
C SER A 160 -15.09 -13.77 15.15
N SER A 161 -13.81 -13.39 15.39
CA SER A 161 -13.31 -12.07 15.02
C SER A 161 -13.28 -11.83 13.50
N PRO A 162 -13.54 -10.61 13.05
CA PRO A 162 -13.43 -10.25 11.63
C PRO A 162 -12.06 -10.60 11.02
N ALA A 163 -10.98 -10.38 11.77
CA ALA A 163 -9.62 -10.69 11.33
C ALA A 163 -9.43 -12.18 11.03
N VAL A 164 -9.83 -13.06 11.96
CA VAL A 164 -9.66 -14.51 11.79
C VAL A 164 -10.60 -15.04 10.70
N ARG A 165 -11.86 -14.61 10.67
CA ARG A 165 -12.83 -15.02 9.64
C ARG A 165 -12.34 -14.66 8.24
N LEU A 166 -11.82 -13.45 8.03
CA LEU A 166 -11.27 -13.05 6.74
C LEU A 166 -9.98 -13.80 6.42
N THR A 167 -9.10 -13.99 7.42
CA THR A 167 -7.88 -14.81 7.29
C THR A 167 -8.24 -16.21 6.80
N MET A 168 -9.17 -16.89 7.45
CA MET A 168 -9.62 -18.23 7.07
C MET A 168 -10.25 -18.27 5.67
N SER A 169 -10.94 -17.20 5.27
CA SER A 169 -11.53 -17.11 3.93
C SER A 169 -10.48 -16.93 2.84
N LEU A 170 -9.39 -16.21 3.13
CA LEU A 170 -8.27 -16.01 2.22
C LEU A 170 -7.23 -17.13 2.24
N SER A 171 -7.19 -17.94 3.31
CA SER A 171 -6.22 -19.03 3.46
C SER A 171 -6.51 -20.18 2.51
N GLY A 172 -5.59 -20.52 1.65
CA GLY A 172 -5.69 -21.67 0.74
C GLY A 172 -4.71 -21.54 -0.42
N GLY A 173 -4.42 -22.67 -1.06
CA GLY A 173 -3.43 -22.71 -2.13
C GLY A 173 -2.10 -22.11 -1.71
N GLY A 174 -1.57 -21.21 -2.53
CA GLY A 174 -0.34 -20.45 -2.26
C GLY A 174 -0.54 -19.24 -1.34
N PHE A 175 -1.78 -18.83 -0.99
CA PHE A 175 -1.99 -17.61 -0.21
C PHE A 175 -2.09 -17.89 1.29
N ARG A 176 -1.13 -17.36 2.06
CA ARG A 176 -1.01 -17.52 3.50
C ARG A 176 -1.13 -16.20 4.25
N PRO A 177 -2.32 -15.81 4.73
CA PRO A 177 -2.48 -14.63 5.55
C PRO A 177 -2.13 -14.88 7.02
N TYR A 178 -1.70 -13.81 7.71
CA TYR A 178 -1.42 -13.76 9.15
C TYR A 178 -2.31 -12.74 9.81
N VAL A 179 -2.81 -13.06 11.00
CA VAL A 179 -3.69 -12.17 11.77
C VAL A 179 -2.89 -11.13 12.54
N SER A 180 -3.40 -9.90 12.60
CA SER A 180 -2.87 -8.83 13.44
C SER A 180 -4.01 -8.06 14.12
N ASP A 181 -3.75 -7.53 15.31
CA ASP A 181 -4.61 -6.58 16.03
C ASP A 181 -4.15 -5.12 15.85
N ASP A 182 -3.04 -4.91 15.15
CA ASP A 182 -2.45 -3.58 14.91
C ASP A 182 -2.77 -3.07 13.50
N LEU A 183 -3.95 -2.49 13.35
CA LEU A 183 -4.40 -1.89 12.09
C LEU A 183 -3.53 -0.69 11.70
N VAL A 184 -3.18 0.17 12.67
CA VAL A 184 -2.37 1.38 12.43
C VAL A 184 -1.00 1.04 11.86
N GLY A 185 -0.28 0.09 12.48
CA GLY A 185 1.03 -0.34 11.99
C GLY A 185 0.97 -0.93 10.59
N VAL A 186 -0.09 -1.67 10.26
CA VAL A 186 -0.30 -2.25 8.91
C VAL A 186 -0.57 -1.17 7.87
N GLU A 187 -1.40 -0.16 8.17
CA GLU A 187 -1.72 0.93 7.25
C GLU A 187 -0.52 1.84 7.01
N VAL A 188 0.20 2.23 8.07
CA VAL A 188 1.42 3.04 7.96
C VAL A 188 2.48 2.32 7.12
N GLY A 189 2.70 1.02 7.37
CA GLY A 189 3.58 0.20 6.57
C GLY A 189 3.22 0.26 5.08
N GLY A 190 1.96 0.03 4.76
CA GLY A 190 1.47 0.05 3.37
C GLY A 190 1.55 1.42 2.70
N ALA A 191 1.29 2.51 3.42
CA ALA A 191 1.31 3.87 2.86
C ALA A 191 2.73 4.36 2.57
N VAL A 192 3.62 4.23 3.56
CA VAL A 192 4.97 4.82 3.50
C VAL A 192 5.91 4.02 2.59
N LYS A 193 5.82 2.70 2.56
CA LYS A 193 6.69 1.85 1.72
C LYS A 193 6.71 2.27 0.25
N ASN A 194 5.60 2.78 -0.27
CA ASN A 194 5.49 3.20 -1.66
C ASN A 194 6.32 4.46 -1.95
N VAL A 195 6.42 5.36 -0.98
CA VAL A 195 7.24 6.58 -1.08
C VAL A 195 8.72 6.21 -1.06
N ILE A 196 9.12 5.32 -0.13
CA ILE A 196 10.50 4.85 -0.03
C ILE A 196 10.92 4.08 -1.30
N ALA A 197 10.00 3.31 -1.90
CA ALA A 197 10.27 2.63 -3.16
C ALA A 197 10.56 3.61 -4.32
N ILE A 198 9.91 4.79 -4.34
CA ILE A 198 10.25 5.84 -5.30
C ILE A 198 11.67 6.35 -5.03
N ALA A 199 12.07 6.59 -3.77
CA ALA A 199 13.43 6.99 -3.43
C ALA A 199 14.48 5.97 -3.89
N CYS A 200 14.24 4.69 -3.61
CA CYS A 200 15.10 3.59 -4.08
C CYS A 200 15.21 3.58 -5.61
N GLY A 201 14.09 3.79 -6.31
CA GLY A 201 14.05 3.91 -7.76
C GLY A 201 14.87 5.08 -8.26
N MET A 202 14.70 6.27 -7.69
CA MET A 202 15.46 7.49 -8.06
C MET A 202 16.95 7.26 -7.92
N MET A 203 17.42 6.66 -6.83
CA MET A 203 18.82 6.36 -6.62
C MET A 203 19.35 5.30 -7.61
N SER A 204 18.60 4.23 -7.83
CA SER A 204 18.99 3.21 -8.81
C SER A 204 19.05 3.76 -10.24
N GLY A 205 18.08 4.59 -10.63
CA GLY A 205 18.07 5.26 -11.93
C GLY A 205 19.22 6.27 -12.11
N ALA A 206 19.66 6.89 -11.00
CA ALA A 206 20.78 7.81 -10.96
C ALA A 206 22.17 7.11 -10.91
N GLY A 207 22.21 5.78 -11.02
CA GLY A 207 23.42 4.98 -11.12
C GLY A 207 23.95 4.42 -9.79
N PHE A 208 23.22 4.57 -8.68
CA PHE A 208 23.59 3.96 -7.41
C PHE A 208 23.16 2.49 -7.35
N ALA A 209 23.95 1.67 -6.64
CA ALA A 209 23.78 0.23 -6.59
C ALA A 209 23.15 -0.27 -5.26
N GLU A 210 23.35 -1.54 -4.97
CA GLU A 210 22.70 -2.31 -3.92
C GLU A 210 22.90 -1.73 -2.50
N ASN A 211 24.10 -1.22 -2.18
CA ASN A 211 24.37 -0.65 -0.86
C ASN A 211 23.46 0.54 -0.56
N THR A 212 23.28 1.42 -1.54
CA THR A 212 22.39 2.58 -1.41
C THR A 212 20.95 2.12 -1.23
N ARG A 213 20.48 1.16 -2.04
CA ARG A 213 19.12 0.61 -1.92
C ARG A 213 18.89 -0.02 -0.55
N ALA A 214 19.85 -0.82 -0.04
CA ALA A 214 19.77 -1.42 1.29
C ALA A 214 19.70 -0.37 2.39
N ALA A 215 20.51 0.70 2.31
CA ALA A 215 20.49 1.81 3.25
C ALA A 215 19.12 2.51 3.27
N PHE A 216 18.55 2.81 2.10
CA PHE A 216 17.22 3.44 2.01
C PHE A 216 16.10 2.55 2.53
N ILE A 217 16.14 1.24 2.28
CA ILE A 217 15.17 0.28 2.86
C ILE A 217 15.26 0.29 4.38
N THR A 218 16.47 0.25 4.95
CA THR A 218 16.68 0.23 6.40
C THR A 218 16.23 1.53 7.05
N ARG A 219 16.72 2.68 6.57
CA ARG A 219 16.36 3.99 7.14
C ARG A 219 14.89 4.33 6.90
N GLY A 220 14.35 3.95 5.73
CA GLY A 220 12.93 4.10 5.46
C GLY A 220 12.05 3.24 6.38
N THR A 221 12.52 2.05 6.77
CA THR A 221 11.84 1.24 7.80
C THR A 221 11.82 1.94 9.15
N ASP A 222 12.87 2.69 9.51
CA ASP A 222 12.89 3.46 10.75
C ASP A 222 11.92 4.66 10.71
N GLU A 223 11.81 5.37 9.57
CA GLU A 223 10.79 6.39 9.36
C GLU A 223 9.38 5.81 9.54
N MET A 224 9.12 4.64 8.94
CA MET A 224 7.83 3.93 9.10
C MET A 224 7.54 3.58 10.55
N LYS A 225 8.53 3.05 11.30
CA LYS A 225 8.39 2.70 12.72
C LYS A 225 8.06 3.92 13.58
N LEU A 226 8.72 5.05 13.30
CA LEU A 226 8.52 6.28 14.06
C LEU A 226 7.11 6.81 13.84
N LEU A 227 6.65 6.89 12.60
CA LEU A 227 5.29 7.33 12.28
C LEU A 227 4.24 6.38 12.87
N ALA A 228 4.42 5.06 12.72
CA ALA A 228 3.49 4.07 13.27
C ALA A 228 3.37 4.21 14.79
N GLN A 229 4.49 4.32 15.52
CA GLN A 229 4.51 4.50 16.96
C GLN A 229 3.81 5.80 17.39
N THR A 230 4.04 6.89 16.68
CA THR A 230 3.41 8.19 16.99
C THR A 230 1.89 8.15 16.81
N LEU A 231 1.40 7.35 15.88
CA LEU A 231 -0.03 7.12 15.62
C LEU A 231 -0.65 6.02 16.52
N GLY A 232 0.13 5.44 17.45
CA GLY A 232 -0.34 4.39 18.35
C GLY A 232 -0.23 2.96 17.82
N GLY A 233 0.41 2.76 16.68
CA GLY A 233 0.76 1.44 16.14
C GLY A 233 2.03 0.87 16.77
N LYS A 234 2.32 -0.39 16.46
CA LYS A 234 3.47 -1.15 16.99
C LYS A 234 4.64 -1.11 16.01
N ARG A 235 5.84 -0.79 16.53
CA ARG A 235 7.09 -0.84 15.73
C ARG A 235 7.36 -2.23 15.15
N GLU A 236 6.99 -3.28 15.89
CA GLU A 236 7.14 -4.68 15.50
C GLU A 236 6.31 -5.03 14.26
N THR A 237 5.10 -4.49 14.14
CA THR A 237 4.23 -4.68 12.97
C THR A 237 4.90 -4.17 11.70
N VAL A 238 5.60 -3.04 11.79
CA VAL A 238 6.34 -2.46 10.66
C VAL A 238 7.49 -3.35 10.20
N THR A 239 8.10 -4.15 11.09
CA THR A 239 9.15 -5.12 10.70
C THR A 239 8.60 -6.39 10.07
N GLY A 240 7.27 -6.58 10.09
CA GLY A 240 6.58 -7.72 9.52
C GLY A 240 6.27 -7.59 8.03
N LEU A 241 5.27 -8.40 7.60
CA LEU A 241 4.89 -8.52 6.18
C LEU A 241 4.40 -7.21 5.57
N SER A 242 3.54 -6.47 6.29
CA SER A 242 2.93 -5.23 5.78
C SER A 242 3.87 -4.04 5.70
N GLY A 243 4.97 -4.08 6.44
CA GLY A 243 6.02 -3.04 6.44
C GLY A 243 7.27 -3.51 5.68
N ALA A 244 8.28 -4.02 6.41
CA ALA A 244 9.58 -4.39 5.87
C ALA A 244 9.49 -5.43 4.73
N GLY A 245 8.59 -6.42 4.84
CA GLY A 245 8.38 -7.42 3.80
C GLY A 245 7.92 -6.80 2.48
N ASP A 246 6.86 -5.99 2.54
CA ASP A 246 6.30 -5.33 1.36
C ASP A 246 7.23 -4.22 0.83
N LEU A 247 7.95 -3.52 1.72
CA LEU A 247 8.97 -2.55 1.32
C LEU A 247 10.09 -3.22 0.54
N THR A 248 10.64 -4.33 1.05
CA THR A 248 11.72 -5.07 0.39
C THR A 248 11.28 -5.55 -1.00
N LEU A 249 10.10 -6.17 -1.12
CA LEU A 249 9.57 -6.58 -2.42
C LEU A 249 9.42 -5.40 -3.38
N THR A 250 8.84 -4.31 -2.90
CA THR A 250 8.53 -3.13 -3.72
C THR A 250 9.79 -2.41 -4.20
N CYS A 251 10.85 -2.36 -3.40
CA CYS A 251 12.14 -1.74 -3.72
C CYS A 251 13.07 -2.64 -4.54
N SER A 252 12.78 -3.94 -4.65
CA SER A 252 13.65 -4.90 -5.34
C SER A 252 13.23 -5.21 -6.77
N SER A 253 12.13 -4.65 -7.25
CA SER A 253 11.60 -4.99 -8.57
C SER A 253 10.98 -3.78 -9.27
N THR A 254 11.34 -3.59 -10.54
CA THR A 254 10.71 -2.62 -11.44
C THR A 254 9.28 -3.02 -11.84
N THR A 255 8.80 -4.21 -11.48
CA THR A 255 7.38 -4.58 -11.52
C THR A 255 6.56 -3.64 -10.62
N SER A 256 7.17 -3.11 -9.56
CA SER A 256 6.57 -2.06 -8.74
C SER A 256 6.50 -0.74 -9.54
N ARG A 257 5.29 -0.22 -9.73
CA ARG A 257 5.09 1.09 -10.37
C ARG A 257 5.80 2.22 -9.63
N ASN A 258 5.92 2.13 -8.30
CA ASN A 258 6.61 3.11 -7.49
C ASN A 258 8.13 3.07 -7.76
N MET A 259 8.74 1.90 -7.71
CA MET A 259 10.15 1.70 -8.05
C MET A 259 10.43 2.13 -9.50
N SER A 260 9.57 1.73 -10.44
CA SER A 260 9.70 2.08 -11.86
C SER A 260 9.58 3.59 -12.11
N LEU A 261 8.65 4.29 -11.43
CA LEU A 261 8.58 5.75 -11.52
C LEU A 261 9.89 6.39 -11.05
N GLY A 262 10.34 6.01 -9.84
CA GLY A 262 11.60 6.53 -9.29
C GLY A 262 12.77 6.29 -10.22
N TYR A 263 12.89 5.08 -10.78
CA TYR A 263 13.98 4.71 -11.69
C TYR A 263 14.01 5.61 -12.94
N GLN A 264 12.88 5.84 -13.57
CA GLN A 264 12.78 6.73 -14.74
C GLN A 264 13.13 8.20 -14.38
N LEU A 265 12.65 8.69 -13.24
CA LEU A 265 13.02 10.03 -12.75
C LEU A 265 14.53 10.13 -12.46
N GLY A 266 15.13 9.10 -11.86
CA GLY A 266 16.57 9.02 -11.62
C GLY A 266 17.41 9.05 -12.90
N GLN A 267 16.88 8.51 -13.99
CA GLN A 267 17.45 8.60 -15.33
C GLN A 267 17.25 9.98 -16.00
N GLY A 268 16.61 10.93 -15.34
CA GLY A 268 16.32 12.25 -15.90
C GLY A 268 15.08 12.32 -16.78
N VAL A 269 14.26 11.25 -16.83
CA VAL A 269 12.98 11.27 -17.57
C VAL A 269 11.99 12.17 -16.84
N ALA A 270 11.45 13.18 -17.53
CA ALA A 270 10.44 14.06 -16.95
C ALA A 270 9.15 13.29 -16.61
N ARG A 271 8.51 13.62 -15.47
CA ARG A 271 7.32 12.90 -14.99
C ARG A 271 6.22 12.65 -16.06
N PRO A 272 5.86 13.61 -16.92
CA PRO A 272 4.86 13.39 -17.99
C PRO A 272 5.28 12.37 -19.04
N SER A 273 6.59 12.15 -19.21
CA SER A 273 7.15 11.19 -20.18
C SER A 273 7.39 9.81 -19.58
N CYS A 274 7.27 9.66 -18.25
CA CYS A 274 7.38 8.36 -17.60
C CYS A 274 6.29 7.41 -18.12
N PHE A 275 6.59 6.11 -18.13
CA PHE A 275 5.70 5.06 -18.64
C PHE A 275 5.28 5.28 -20.10
N GLU A 276 6.19 5.82 -20.92
CA GLU A 276 5.92 6.16 -22.32
C GLU A 276 4.78 7.17 -22.51
N GLY A 277 4.61 8.08 -21.53
CA GLY A 277 3.54 9.07 -21.51
C GLY A 277 2.14 8.51 -21.19
N ARG A 278 2.05 7.22 -20.86
CA ARG A 278 0.75 6.61 -20.47
C ARG A 278 0.34 7.05 -19.05
N PRO A 279 -0.95 7.32 -18.81
CA PRO A 279 -1.45 7.66 -17.48
C PRO A 279 -1.41 6.44 -16.56
N VAL A 280 -0.38 6.33 -15.73
CA VAL A 280 -0.23 5.28 -14.72
C VAL A 280 -0.44 5.86 -13.34
N VAL A 281 -1.35 5.25 -12.56
CA VAL A 281 -1.56 5.60 -11.16
C VAL A 281 -0.41 5.04 -10.33
N VAL A 282 0.32 5.93 -9.66
CA VAL A 282 1.43 5.60 -8.76
C VAL A 282 1.05 6.09 -7.37
N GLU A 283 0.71 5.16 -6.47
CA GLU A 283 0.21 5.51 -5.13
C GLU A 283 1.24 6.28 -4.30
N GLY A 284 2.52 5.93 -4.41
CA GLY A 284 3.60 6.60 -3.71
C GLY A 284 3.76 8.09 -4.09
N GLU A 285 3.38 8.48 -5.30
CA GLU A 285 3.40 9.87 -5.74
C GLU A 285 2.40 10.72 -4.95
N VAL A 286 1.18 10.22 -4.76
CA VAL A 286 0.17 10.90 -3.92
C VAL A 286 0.56 10.83 -2.44
N ASN A 287 1.02 9.66 -1.99
CA ASN A 287 1.39 9.43 -0.60
C ASN A 287 2.62 10.25 -0.18
N ALA A 288 3.53 10.60 -1.09
CA ALA A 288 4.66 11.47 -0.76
C ALA A 288 4.21 12.79 -0.15
N ALA A 289 3.16 13.41 -0.69
CA ALA A 289 2.60 14.63 -0.12
C ALA A 289 1.82 14.35 1.17
N SER A 290 0.87 13.41 1.16
CA SER A 290 -0.03 13.20 2.31
C SER A 290 0.70 12.64 3.54
N VAL A 291 1.68 11.75 3.37
CA VAL A 291 2.52 11.23 4.46
C VAL A 291 3.42 12.32 5.03
N THR A 292 4.05 13.14 4.18
CA THR A 292 4.91 14.24 4.63
C THR A 292 4.10 15.30 5.39
N ASP A 293 2.91 15.66 4.89
CA ASP A 293 2.03 16.60 5.56
C ASP A 293 1.55 16.06 6.93
N LEU A 294 1.25 14.77 7.02
CA LEU A 294 0.89 14.11 8.28
C LEU A 294 2.08 14.11 9.25
N ALA A 295 3.27 13.71 8.78
CA ALA A 295 4.48 13.68 9.59
C ALA A 295 4.81 15.06 10.18
N HIS A 296 4.73 16.13 9.38
CA HIS A 296 4.96 17.51 9.83
C HIS A 296 3.96 17.93 10.91
N ARG A 297 2.67 17.60 10.76
CA ARG A 297 1.65 17.90 11.77
C ARG A 297 1.90 17.19 13.11
N LEU A 298 2.48 16.00 13.05
CA LEU A 298 2.80 15.19 14.22
C LEU A 298 4.21 15.48 14.80
N GLY A 299 5.00 16.33 14.15
CA GLY A 299 6.39 16.59 14.53
C GLY A 299 7.31 15.38 14.33
N VAL A 300 7.00 14.49 13.39
CA VAL A 300 7.78 13.30 13.05
C VAL A 300 8.74 13.62 11.90
N SER A 301 10.03 13.38 12.10
CA SER A 301 11.05 13.53 11.06
C SER A 301 11.02 12.32 10.12
N MET A 302 10.80 12.59 8.83
CA MET A 302 10.79 11.57 7.77
C MET A 302 11.60 12.06 6.54
N PRO A 303 12.93 12.17 6.69
CA PRO A 303 13.77 12.84 5.70
C PRO A 303 13.75 12.19 4.31
N ILE A 304 13.61 10.89 4.18
CA ILE A 304 13.49 10.22 2.88
C ILE A 304 12.16 10.60 2.23
N CYS A 305 11.06 10.52 2.97
CA CYS A 305 9.74 10.90 2.46
C CYS A 305 9.68 12.39 2.08
N GLU A 306 10.27 13.26 2.89
CA GLU A 306 10.38 14.70 2.62
C GLU A 306 11.17 15.00 1.34
N THR A 307 12.29 14.29 1.12
CA THR A 307 13.10 14.41 -0.08
C THR A 307 12.33 13.99 -1.33
N VAL A 308 11.64 12.87 -1.28
CA VAL A 308 10.78 12.41 -2.39
C VAL A 308 9.66 13.41 -2.67
N ASN A 309 9.02 13.94 -1.64
CA ASN A 309 7.97 14.96 -1.78
C ASN A 309 8.53 16.27 -2.40
N ALA A 310 9.74 16.69 -2.01
CA ALA A 310 10.40 17.87 -2.57
C ALA A 310 10.67 17.71 -4.08
N VAL A 311 11.17 16.56 -4.49
CA VAL A 311 11.43 16.27 -5.92
C VAL A 311 10.13 16.17 -6.71
N LEU A 312 9.12 15.45 -6.21
CA LEU A 312 7.88 15.20 -6.97
C LEU A 312 6.94 16.39 -7.03
N HIS A 313 6.87 17.19 -5.97
CA HIS A 313 5.80 18.18 -5.82
C HIS A 313 6.28 19.61 -5.57
N LYS A 314 7.56 19.83 -5.24
CA LYS A 314 8.08 21.16 -4.93
C LYS A 314 9.15 21.63 -5.91
N GLY A 315 9.43 20.86 -6.98
CA GLY A 315 10.36 21.21 -8.04
C GLY A 315 11.84 21.17 -7.63
N ALA A 316 12.18 20.47 -6.54
CA ALA A 316 13.57 20.31 -6.14
C ALA A 316 14.34 19.46 -7.16
N ASP A 317 15.58 19.86 -7.43
CA ASP A 317 16.49 19.03 -8.22
C ASP A 317 16.79 17.74 -7.48
N LEU A 318 16.70 16.62 -8.18
CA LEU A 318 16.87 15.29 -7.57
C LEU A 318 18.27 15.12 -6.97
N ARG A 319 19.31 15.52 -7.69
CA ARG A 319 20.71 15.35 -7.24
C ARG A 319 21.02 16.22 -6.03
N GLU A 320 20.56 17.47 -6.05
CA GLU A 320 20.71 18.39 -4.92
C GLU A 320 19.93 17.89 -3.69
N ALA A 321 18.69 17.49 -3.86
CA ALA A 321 17.84 17.01 -2.75
C ALA A 321 18.41 15.77 -2.07
N PHE A 322 18.91 14.80 -2.84
CA PHE A 322 19.52 13.60 -2.26
C PHE A 322 20.93 13.85 -1.70
N THR A 323 21.70 14.80 -2.25
CA THR A 323 22.95 15.25 -1.63
C THR A 323 22.68 15.87 -0.27
N ALA A 324 21.70 16.77 -0.19
CA ALA A 324 21.30 17.37 1.08
C ALA A 324 20.80 16.34 2.10
N LEU A 325 20.03 15.33 1.66
CA LEU A 325 19.62 14.23 2.52
C LEU A 325 20.82 13.47 3.10
N TRP A 326 21.83 13.19 2.26
CA TRP A 326 23.00 12.40 2.68
C TRP A 326 23.95 13.20 3.57
N SER A 327 23.95 14.51 3.47
CA SER A 327 24.78 15.45 4.27
C SER A 327 24.14 15.83 5.61
N ARG A 328 23.00 15.27 5.97
CA ARG A 328 22.36 15.50 7.29
C ARG A 328 23.29 15.05 8.43
N PRO A 329 23.10 15.56 9.65
CA PRO A 329 23.80 15.06 10.82
C PRO A 329 23.73 13.53 10.94
N ILE A 330 24.81 12.93 11.41
CA ILE A 330 24.88 11.49 11.62
C ILE A 330 24.04 11.14 12.86
N GLU A 331 22.97 10.40 12.62
CA GLU A 331 22.08 9.93 13.68
C GLU A 331 22.53 8.59 14.25
N ALA A 332 22.12 8.30 15.47
CA ALA A 332 22.43 7.04 16.14
C ALA A 332 21.69 5.84 15.49
N GLU A 333 22.29 4.66 15.62
CA GLU A 333 21.64 3.39 15.35
C GLU A 333 21.86 2.45 16.56
N PRO A 334 20.81 2.01 17.27
CA PRO A 334 19.39 2.35 17.02
C PRO A 334 19.05 3.81 17.36
N TYR A 335 18.02 4.35 16.73
CA TYR A 335 17.54 5.73 16.95
C TYR A 335 17.26 6.05 18.43
N ALA A 336 16.90 5.05 19.23
CA ALA A 336 16.66 5.18 20.66
C ALA A 336 17.90 5.62 21.48
N LEU A 337 19.10 5.60 20.90
CA LEU A 337 20.31 6.12 21.54
C LEU A 337 20.30 7.67 21.64
N ASP A 338 19.45 8.33 20.89
CA ASP A 338 19.25 9.79 20.88
C ASP A 338 20.57 10.58 20.76
N LEU A 339 21.40 10.19 19.81
CA LEU A 339 22.67 10.83 19.49
C LEU A 339 22.63 11.39 18.07
N SER A 340 22.99 12.66 17.93
CA SER A 340 23.20 13.31 16.65
C SER A 340 24.54 14.04 16.63
N ILE A 341 25.33 13.83 15.57
CA ILE A 341 26.65 14.41 15.40
C ILE A 341 26.69 15.14 14.07
N ASP A 342 27.25 16.37 14.06
CA ASP A 342 27.39 17.12 12.81
C ASP A 342 28.16 16.32 11.77
N HIS A 343 27.69 16.36 10.51
CA HIS A 343 28.35 15.68 9.41
C HIS A 343 29.75 16.27 9.18
N PRO A 344 30.84 15.47 9.19
CA PRO A 344 32.21 15.99 9.08
C PRO A 344 32.51 16.65 7.75
N SER A 345 31.74 16.39 6.71
CA SER A 345 31.93 16.90 5.36
C SER A 345 30.57 17.21 4.69
N PRO A 346 29.80 18.19 5.22
CA PRO A 346 28.42 18.43 4.76
C PRO A 346 28.38 18.96 3.32
N ASP A 347 29.48 19.56 2.84
CA ASP A 347 29.56 20.19 1.51
C ASP A 347 30.06 19.23 0.40
N LEU A 348 30.37 17.97 0.75
CA LEU A 348 30.81 16.97 -0.23
C LEU A 348 29.61 16.43 -1.01
N PRO A 349 29.49 16.72 -2.32
CA PRO A 349 28.37 16.21 -3.09
C PRO A 349 28.48 14.70 -3.31
N LEU A 350 27.32 14.03 -3.38
CA LEU A 350 27.24 12.66 -3.85
C LEU A 350 27.77 12.57 -5.29
N GLN A 351 28.56 11.55 -5.57
CA GLN A 351 29.03 11.26 -6.93
C GLN A 351 27.97 10.44 -7.66
N PHE A 352 27.11 11.10 -8.39
CA PHE A 352 26.14 10.46 -9.27
C PHE A 352 26.85 9.85 -10.48
N GLY A 353 26.50 8.61 -10.85
CA GLY A 353 27.02 7.98 -12.06
C GLY A 353 26.67 8.80 -13.31
N ALA A 354 27.50 8.70 -14.34
CA ALA A 354 27.14 9.18 -15.67
C ALA A 354 26.00 8.27 -16.18
N VAL A 355 24.82 8.87 -16.41
CA VAL A 355 23.65 8.22 -17.04
C VAL A 355 23.85 8.19 -18.53
#